data_084f0d7b271c2b1390750023542157c6
#
_entry.id   084f0d7b271c2b1390750023542157c6
#
_cell.length_a   1.000
_cell.length_b   1.000
_cell.length_c   1.000
_cell.angle_alpha   90.00
_cell.angle_beta   90.00
_cell.angle_gamma   90.00
#
_symmetry.space_group_name_H-M   'P 1'
#
loop_
_entity.id
_entity.type
_entity.pdbx_description
1 polymer ?
#
loop_
_entity_poly.entity_id
_entity_poly.type
_entity_poly.pdbx_seq_one_letter_code
_entity_poly.pdbx_strand_id
1 'polypeptide(L)'
;MKSKPAYLTLLLALLHGMAGITILVISSWFIAISAIAPVGFNYVIPAVVIRALALLRIASGYASMWVGHNDLLARIAGGRLRVFRQLENSKITDKAFTTEALAQHTEELASRWIAWIAPLSNITFIFTNLCVVAVWFNLPGTSFLITLFAIWLFIVVLQGFIGLNVAEKATKENKVFRQESADFLNFSALWHLNKTMTDKPQEEGGHVINSVPSADRVWRQQTTQKDKAQRASWWFQGAAFFAVVLVMSGAVSPISDFSYMPIAIVVPMILMAAPDWAGAAFHSITKFAQHKQSAKALKKLKTSPIKVLERTELHHSLTLSDYTAKNRRLPLVNATFPATGIVCISGPSGCGKSSLLQSIAGVVPSTGLKEVDGMRIADGLIKNWRYVEQEPIVLSGSVSSNLDPAGMGIPLDDMTNLLAQLGLEALLPLSMWVGKAGRTLSGGERKRLALARAILSHAKVLLVDEPFEGLDVTTQHKVCEVLNRYAANHLILVASHVTPSALNVSSTLLLEEARMDNLCAGQHAIWLP
;
A
#
# COMPACT_ATOMS: atom_id res chain seq x y z
N MET A 1 14.69 4.74 1.43
CA MET A 1 14.50 4.08 2.75
C MET A 1 15.76 3.28 3.10
N LYS A 2 16.65 3.81 3.92
CA LYS A 2 17.83 3.06 4.42
C LYS A 2 17.39 2.31 5.69
N SER A 3 16.96 1.05 5.56
CA SER A 3 16.79 0.17 6.73
C SER A 3 18.15 -0.35 7.14
N LYS A 4 18.39 -0.52 8.44
CA LYS A 4 19.61 -1.15 8.94
C LYS A 4 19.79 -2.52 8.27
N PRO A 5 20.98 -2.89 7.81
CA PRO A 5 21.23 -4.18 7.19
C PRO A 5 21.06 -5.33 8.20
N ALA A 6 20.54 -6.47 7.72
CA ALA A 6 20.35 -7.67 8.54
C ALA A 6 21.61 -8.55 8.50
N TYR A 7 22.74 -8.01 8.98
CA TYR A 7 24.02 -8.71 8.92
C TYR A 7 24.01 -10.06 9.63
N LEU A 8 23.33 -10.15 10.78
CA LEU A 8 23.27 -11.40 11.54
C LEU A 8 22.51 -12.50 10.78
N THR A 9 21.38 -12.16 10.15
CA THR A 9 20.64 -13.10 9.31
C THR A 9 21.48 -13.57 8.12
N LEU A 10 22.21 -12.65 7.48
CA LEU A 10 23.09 -12.99 6.37
C LEU A 10 24.23 -13.90 6.82
N LEU A 11 24.91 -13.57 7.92
CA LEU A 11 26.03 -14.36 8.46
C LEU A 11 25.58 -15.78 8.82
N LEU A 12 24.43 -15.93 9.49
CA LEU A 12 23.88 -17.24 9.82
C LEU A 12 23.49 -18.05 8.56
N ALA A 13 22.95 -17.39 7.53
CA ALA A 13 22.63 -18.03 6.26
C ALA A 13 23.90 -18.50 5.53
N LEU A 14 24.99 -17.70 5.53
CA LEU A 14 26.28 -18.08 4.96
C LEU A 14 26.90 -19.26 5.73
N LEU A 15 26.83 -19.24 7.05
CA LEU A 15 27.31 -20.33 7.91
C LEU A 15 26.55 -21.64 7.63
N HIS A 16 25.23 -21.56 7.50
CA HIS A 16 24.38 -22.70 7.14
C HIS A 16 24.77 -23.30 5.78
N GLY A 17 24.97 -22.45 4.76
CA GLY A 17 25.36 -22.88 3.43
C GLY A 17 26.75 -23.50 3.39
N MET A 18 27.72 -22.85 4.04
CA MET A 18 29.10 -23.36 4.14
C MET A 18 29.17 -24.71 4.86
N ALA A 19 28.46 -24.86 5.98
CA ALA A 19 28.38 -26.15 6.67
C ALA A 19 27.84 -27.25 5.76
N GLY A 20 26.79 -26.95 4.96
CA GLY A 20 26.22 -27.90 4.02
C GLY A 20 27.20 -28.37 2.92
N ILE A 21 27.92 -27.42 2.32
CA ILE A 21 28.92 -27.74 1.27
C ILE A 21 30.13 -28.47 1.87
N THR A 22 30.58 -28.04 3.04
CA THR A 22 31.73 -28.71 3.72
C THR A 22 31.37 -30.15 4.07
N ILE A 23 30.15 -30.43 4.51
CA ILE A 23 29.65 -31.81 4.72
C ILE A 23 29.78 -32.61 3.41
N LEU A 24 29.30 -32.04 2.28
CA LEU A 24 29.34 -32.71 0.99
C LEU A 24 30.77 -33.04 0.56
N VAL A 25 31.70 -32.07 0.65
CA VAL A 25 33.10 -32.23 0.29
C VAL A 25 33.75 -33.30 1.15
N ILE A 26 33.64 -33.22 2.49
CA ILE A 26 34.26 -34.20 3.40
C ILE A 26 33.62 -35.57 3.24
N SER A 27 32.30 -35.67 3.06
CA SER A 27 31.62 -36.97 2.84
C SER A 27 32.04 -37.62 1.53
N SER A 28 32.18 -36.85 0.44
CA SER A 28 32.63 -37.35 -0.86
C SER A 28 34.08 -37.89 -0.78
N TRP A 29 34.96 -37.12 -0.16
CA TRP A 29 36.34 -37.52 0.07
C TRP A 29 36.41 -38.74 1.00
N PHE A 30 35.61 -38.78 2.07
CA PHE A 30 35.61 -39.88 3.04
C PHE A 30 35.10 -41.18 2.41
N ILE A 31 34.11 -41.14 1.54
CA ILE A 31 33.66 -42.32 0.77
C ILE A 31 34.77 -42.83 -0.12
N ALA A 32 35.46 -41.93 -0.85
CA ALA A 32 36.53 -42.31 -1.75
C ALA A 32 37.72 -42.93 -1.02
N ILE A 33 38.20 -42.31 0.09
CA ILE A 33 39.31 -42.83 0.86
C ILE A 33 38.97 -44.16 1.56
N SER A 34 37.71 -44.31 1.99
CA SER A 34 37.24 -45.56 2.59
C SER A 34 37.24 -46.75 1.62
N ALA A 35 37.03 -46.49 0.30
CA ALA A 35 37.08 -47.50 -0.74
C ALA A 35 38.54 -48.02 -0.98
N ILE A 36 39.54 -47.19 -0.75
CA ILE A 36 40.98 -47.55 -0.86
C ILE A 36 41.47 -48.27 0.38
N ALA A 37 40.84 -48.01 1.53
CA ALA A 37 41.15 -48.57 2.84
C ALA A 37 42.65 -48.52 3.21
N PRO A 38 43.31 -47.33 3.26
CA PRO A 38 44.73 -47.25 3.56
C PRO A 38 45.04 -47.74 4.97
N VAL A 39 46.16 -48.45 5.13
CA VAL A 39 46.58 -48.97 6.44
C VAL A 39 46.84 -47.82 7.40
N GLY A 40 46.23 -47.90 8.61
CA GLY A 40 46.38 -46.88 9.65
C GLY A 40 45.45 -45.67 9.51
N PHE A 41 44.54 -45.64 8.55
CA PHE A 41 43.59 -44.53 8.42
C PHE A 41 42.56 -44.50 9.56
N ASN A 42 42.44 -43.33 10.20
CA ASN A 42 41.45 -43.15 11.28
C ASN A 42 40.09 -42.74 10.75
N TYR A 43 39.14 -43.68 10.64
CA TYR A 43 37.76 -43.47 10.15
C TYR A 43 36.90 -42.68 11.13
N VAL A 44 37.29 -42.58 12.40
CA VAL A 44 36.44 -41.91 13.43
C VAL A 44 36.47 -40.40 13.26
N ILE A 45 37.65 -39.83 12.96
CA ILE A 45 37.80 -38.37 12.87
C ILE A 45 36.88 -37.77 11.78
N PRO A 46 36.88 -38.20 10.51
CA PRO A 46 35.96 -37.64 9.50
C PRO A 46 34.49 -37.84 9.87
N ALA A 47 34.15 -39.00 10.45
CA ALA A 47 32.77 -39.25 10.87
C ALA A 47 32.29 -38.31 11.97
N VAL A 48 33.13 -37.99 12.95
CA VAL A 48 32.83 -37.04 14.03
C VAL A 48 32.71 -35.61 13.46
N VAL A 49 33.61 -35.21 12.55
CA VAL A 49 33.56 -33.88 11.89
C VAL A 49 32.28 -33.74 11.08
N ILE A 50 31.84 -34.72 10.29
CA ILE A 50 30.59 -34.70 9.53
C ILE A 50 29.41 -34.52 10.47
N ARG A 51 29.33 -35.25 11.60
CA ARG A 51 28.26 -35.11 12.60
C ARG A 51 28.24 -33.72 13.22
N ALA A 52 29.39 -33.18 13.62
CA ALA A 52 29.50 -31.83 14.17
C ALA A 52 29.05 -30.75 13.17
N LEU A 53 29.44 -30.87 11.91
CA LEU A 53 29.00 -29.98 10.83
C LEU A 53 27.47 -30.09 10.55
N ALA A 54 26.91 -31.30 10.65
CA ALA A 54 25.49 -31.52 10.51
C ALA A 54 24.70 -30.81 11.62
N LEU A 55 25.14 -30.91 12.86
CA LEU A 55 24.56 -30.16 13.98
C LEU A 55 24.69 -28.64 13.76
N LEU A 56 25.86 -28.17 13.35
CA LEU A 56 26.10 -26.75 13.04
C LEU A 56 25.16 -26.26 11.93
N ARG A 57 24.98 -27.04 10.86
CA ARG A 57 24.06 -26.73 9.76
C ARG A 57 22.62 -26.58 10.26
N ILE A 58 22.14 -27.52 11.07
CA ILE A 58 20.79 -27.48 11.64
C ILE A 58 20.64 -26.25 12.54
N ALA A 59 21.55 -26.06 13.51
CA ALA A 59 21.49 -24.96 14.45
C ALA A 59 21.53 -23.58 13.75
N SER A 60 22.47 -23.40 12.80
CA SER A 60 22.58 -22.15 12.03
C SER A 60 21.37 -21.90 11.12
N GLY A 61 20.76 -22.95 10.56
CA GLY A 61 19.55 -22.87 9.76
C GLY A 61 18.35 -22.36 10.58
N TYR A 62 18.10 -22.97 11.72
CA TYR A 62 17.03 -22.54 12.63
C TYR A 62 17.28 -21.12 13.19
N ALA A 63 18.51 -20.83 13.60
CA ALA A 63 18.88 -19.49 14.07
C ALA A 63 18.67 -18.42 12.99
N SER A 64 19.08 -18.71 11.74
CA SER A 64 18.87 -17.81 10.60
C SER A 64 17.38 -17.56 10.33
N MET A 65 16.56 -18.61 10.39
CA MET A 65 15.11 -18.51 10.21
C MET A 65 14.47 -17.68 11.32
N TRP A 66 14.81 -17.95 12.58
CA TRP A 66 14.23 -17.25 13.73
C TRP A 66 14.61 -15.76 13.76
N VAL A 67 15.90 -15.45 13.62
CA VAL A 67 16.39 -14.06 13.57
C VAL A 67 15.81 -13.33 12.36
N GLY A 68 15.76 -14.00 11.19
CA GLY A 68 15.24 -13.45 9.96
C GLY A 68 13.75 -13.11 10.06
N HIS A 69 12.92 -13.98 10.64
CA HIS A 69 11.50 -13.70 10.82
C HIS A 69 11.25 -12.56 11.80
N ASN A 70 11.96 -12.51 12.91
CA ASN A 70 11.83 -11.40 13.85
C ASN A 70 12.21 -10.06 13.22
N ASP A 71 13.31 -10.01 12.44
CA ASP A 71 13.72 -8.81 11.70
C ASP A 71 12.69 -8.44 10.62
N LEU A 72 12.10 -9.42 9.93
CA LEU A 72 11.04 -9.21 8.94
C LEU A 72 9.81 -8.54 9.56
N LEU A 73 9.30 -9.09 10.67
CA LEU A 73 8.12 -8.55 11.36
C LEU A 73 8.37 -7.12 11.86
N ALA A 74 9.51 -6.86 12.45
CA ALA A 74 9.90 -5.52 12.89
C ALA A 74 9.98 -4.52 11.71
N ARG A 75 10.47 -4.96 10.55
CA ARG A 75 10.53 -4.14 9.33
C ARG A 75 9.17 -3.90 8.71
N ILE A 76 8.26 -4.89 8.71
CA ILE A 76 6.89 -4.73 8.25
C ILE A 76 6.19 -3.67 9.12
N ALA A 77 6.23 -3.83 10.44
CA ALA A 77 5.63 -2.89 11.38
C ALA A 77 6.18 -1.46 11.20
N GLY A 78 7.50 -1.30 11.17
CA GLY A 78 8.13 0.00 10.96
C GLY A 78 7.93 0.57 9.55
N GLY A 79 7.75 -0.28 8.54
CA GLY A 79 7.41 0.10 7.17
C GLY A 79 5.99 0.66 7.09
N ARG A 80 5.02 -0.07 7.63
CA ARG A 80 3.61 0.34 7.68
C ARG A 80 3.43 1.65 8.44
N LEU A 81 4.06 1.78 9.61
CA LEU A 81 4.00 3.01 10.41
C LEU A 81 4.54 4.23 9.64
N ARG A 82 5.64 4.09 8.89
CA ARG A 82 6.19 5.18 8.06
C ARG A 82 5.25 5.57 6.92
N VAL A 83 4.68 4.59 6.20
CA VAL A 83 3.71 4.88 5.15
C VAL A 83 2.47 5.54 5.75
N PHE A 84 2.01 5.08 6.90
CA PHE A 84 0.87 5.66 7.61
C PHE A 84 1.12 7.14 7.95
N ARG A 85 2.29 7.46 8.54
CA ARG A 85 2.67 8.86 8.84
C ARG A 85 2.82 9.74 7.59
N GLN A 86 3.19 9.17 6.45
CA GLN A 86 3.21 9.89 5.19
C GLN A 86 1.78 10.17 4.67
N LEU A 87 0.85 9.24 4.91
CA LEU A 87 -0.55 9.37 4.51
C LEU A 87 -1.33 10.31 5.43
N GLU A 88 -1.00 10.37 6.71
CA GLU A 88 -1.63 11.24 7.71
C GLU A 88 -1.65 12.71 7.27
N ASN A 89 -0.58 13.16 6.63
CA ASN A 89 -0.42 14.54 6.16
C ASN A 89 -0.64 14.69 4.64
N SER A 90 -1.38 13.76 4.02
CA SER A 90 -1.56 13.76 2.58
C SER A 90 -2.99 13.46 2.16
N LYS A 91 -3.40 14.07 1.04
CA LYS A 91 -4.69 13.78 0.43
C LYS A 91 -4.64 12.40 -0.23
N ILE A 92 -5.46 11.48 0.25
CA ILE A 92 -5.61 10.14 -0.32
C ILE A 92 -6.56 10.25 -1.53
N THR A 93 -5.99 10.14 -2.74
CA THR A 93 -6.77 10.17 -3.98
C THR A 93 -7.24 8.79 -4.43
N ASP A 94 -6.48 7.74 -4.10
CA ASP A 94 -6.78 6.35 -4.45
C ASP A 94 -6.72 5.48 -3.18
N LYS A 95 -7.89 5.20 -2.62
CA LYS A 95 -8.03 4.38 -1.40
C LYS A 95 -7.57 2.94 -1.61
N ALA A 96 -7.87 2.35 -2.76
CA ALA A 96 -7.52 0.97 -3.08
C ALA A 96 -5.99 0.79 -3.20
N PHE A 97 -5.33 1.69 -3.94
CA PHE A 97 -3.88 1.69 -4.05
C PHE A 97 -3.18 1.95 -2.72
N THR A 98 -3.75 2.80 -1.87
CA THR A 98 -3.20 3.09 -0.54
C THR A 98 -3.25 1.88 0.38
N THR A 99 -4.37 1.15 0.36
CA THR A 99 -4.53 -0.09 1.14
C THR A 99 -3.54 -1.18 0.66
N GLU A 100 -3.37 -1.32 -0.66
CA GLU A 100 -2.39 -2.23 -1.25
C GLU A 100 -0.95 -1.85 -0.87
N ALA A 101 -0.64 -0.56 -0.90
CA ALA A 101 0.67 -0.06 -0.51
C ALA A 101 1.01 -0.40 0.94
N LEU A 102 0.03 -0.28 1.85
CA LEU A 102 0.19 -0.64 3.25
C LEU A 102 0.29 -2.15 3.49
N ALA A 103 -0.49 -2.96 2.77
CA ALA A 103 -0.53 -4.41 2.97
C ALA A 103 0.64 -5.11 2.25
N GLN A 104 0.67 -5.05 0.92
CA GLN A 104 1.54 -5.86 0.08
C GLN A 104 2.90 -5.22 -0.18
N HIS A 105 2.95 -3.94 -0.61
CA HIS A 105 4.22 -3.33 -0.99
C HIS A 105 5.17 -3.10 0.19
N THR A 106 4.65 -2.86 1.40
CA THR A 106 5.49 -2.78 2.60
C THR A 106 6.08 -4.12 2.99
N GLU A 107 5.33 -5.23 2.84
CA GLU A 107 5.80 -6.58 3.11
C GLU A 107 6.89 -7.01 2.12
N GLU A 108 6.68 -6.79 0.81
CA GLU A 108 7.68 -7.10 -0.23
C GLU A 108 8.98 -6.30 -0.05
N LEU A 109 8.90 -5.05 0.44
CA LEU A 109 10.10 -4.26 0.77
C LEU A 109 10.80 -4.74 2.04
N ALA A 110 10.04 -5.18 3.04
CA ALA A 110 10.59 -5.69 4.29
C ALA A 110 11.30 -7.03 4.11
N SER A 111 10.74 -7.93 3.28
CA SER A 111 11.23 -9.29 3.06
C SER A 111 12.54 -9.37 2.26
N ARG A 112 13.06 -8.27 1.70
CA ARG A 112 14.20 -8.26 0.78
C ARG A 112 15.42 -9.07 1.24
N TRP A 113 15.74 -9.04 2.54
CA TRP A 113 16.90 -9.74 3.08
C TRP A 113 16.75 -11.26 3.03
N ILE A 114 15.57 -11.75 3.39
CA ILE A 114 15.27 -13.19 3.42
C ILE A 114 14.90 -13.69 2.03
N ALA A 115 14.15 -12.90 1.25
CA ALA A 115 13.56 -13.35 0.00
C ALA A 115 14.58 -13.48 -1.14
N TRP A 116 15.57 -12.60 -1.24
CA TRP A 116 16.51 -12.62 -2.35
C TRP A 116 17.97 -12.28 -2.00
N ILE A 117 18.24 -11.37 -1.03
CA ILE A 117 19.63 -11.02 -0.70
C ILE A 117 20.37 -12.21 -0.09
N ALA A 118 19.85 -12.81 0.97
CA ALA A 118 20.52 -13.91 1.64
C ALA A 118 20.70 -15.15 0.75
N PRO A 119 19.67 -15.65 0.00
CA PRO A 119 19.86 -16.78 -0.90
C PRO A 119 20.88 -16.52 -2.01
N LEU A 120 20.81 -15.38 -2.70
CA LEU A 120 21.75 -15.06 -3.78
C LEU A 120 23.17 -14.90 -3.25
N SER A 121 23.35 -14.17 -2.13
CA SER A 121 24.65 -13.99 -1.51
C SER A 121 25.25 -15.31 -1.04
N ASN A 122 24.43 -16.20 -0.46
CA ASN A 122 24.85 -17.51 0.01
C ASN A 122 25.38 -18.37 -1.16
N ILE A 123 24.63 -18.47 -2.24
CA ILE A 123 24.99 -19.29 -3.42
C ILE A 123 26.25 -18.71 -4.10
N THR A 124 26.30 -17.39 -4.29
CA THR A 124 27.49 -16.71 -4.84
C THR A 124 28.71 -16.97 -3.99
N PHE A 125 28.60 -16.85 -2.66
CA PHE A 125 29.67 -17.08 -1.71
C PHE A 125 30.16 -18.53 -1.76
N ILE A 126 29.24 -19.51 -1.80
CA ILE A 126 29.57 -20.94 -1.92
C ILE A 126 30.35 -21.22 -3.22
N PHE A 127 29.82 -20.78 -4.38
CA PHE A 127 30.51 -20.99 -5.65
C PHE A 127 31.88 -20.36 -5.70
N THR A 128 31.99 -19.11 -5.20
CA THR A 128 33.29 -18.43 -5.17
C THR A 128 34.30 -19.19 -4.31
N ASN A 129 33.91 -19.63 -3.11
CA ASN A 129 34.78 -20.40 -2.24
C ASN A 129 35.15 -21.75 -2.87
N LEU A 130 34.21 -22.45 -3.47
CA LEU A 130 34.51 -23.72 -4.15
C LEU A 130 35.50 -23.53 -5.31
N CYS A 131 35.29 -22.49 -6.14
CA CYS A 131 36.25 -22.20 -7.23
C CYS A 131 37.63 -21.84 -6.71
N VAL A 132 37.71 -21.00 -5.66
CA VAL A 132 39.01 -20.62 -5.04
C VAL A 132 39.73 -21.86 -4.49
N VAL A 133 39.05 -22.71 -3.73
CA VAL A 133 39.61 -23.94 -3.18
C VAL A 133 40.02 -24.90 -4.29
N ALA A 134 39.19 -25.08 -5.32
CA ALA A 134 39.48 -25.97 -6.45
C ALA A 134 40.72 -25.52 -7.25
N VAL A 135 40.88 -24.20 -7.45
CA VAL A 135 42.08 -23.63 -8.10
C VAL A 135 43.31 -23.77 -7.22
N TRP A 136 43.17 -23.47 -5.91
CA TRP A 136 44.31 -23.53 -4.95
C TRP A 136 44.91 -24.94 -4.85
N PHE A 137 44.03 -25.95 -4.84
CA PHE A 137 44.45 -27.37 -4.74
C PHE A 137 44.64 -28.06 -6.11
N ASN A 138 44.55 -27.32 -7.22
CA ASN A 138 44.62 -27.86 -8.59
C ASN A 138 43.72 -29.10 -8.80
N LEU A 139 42.49 -29.06 -8.30
CA LEU A 139 41.58 -30.21 -8.37
C LEU A 139 41.25 -30.56 -9.81
N PRO A 140 41.20 -31.86 -10.19
CA PRO A 140 40.76 -32.26 -11.51
C PRO A 140 39.28 -31.87 -11.74
N GLY A 141 39.01 -31.29 -12.91
CA GLY A 141 37.64 -30.81 -13.24
C GLY A 141 37.32 -29.39 -12.75
N THR A 142 38.27 -28.62 -12.20
CA THR A 142 38.08 -27.22 -11.78
C THR A 142 37.52 -26.34 -12.88
N SER A 143 37.93 -26.54 -14.15
CA SER A 143 37.38 -25.79 -15.31
C SER A 143 35.88 -25.95 -15.47
N PHE A 144 35.34 -27.14 -15.23
CA PHE A 144 33.90 -27.39 -15.28
C PHE A 144 33.14 -26.69 -14.16
N LEU A 145 33.75 -26.61 -12.98
CA LEU A 145 33.14 -25.91 -11.83
C LEU A 145 33.07 -24.40 -12.10
N ILE A 146 34.11 -23.82 -12.66
CA ILE A 146 34.14 -22.39 -13.06
C ILE A 146 33.15 -22.14 -14.18
N THR A 147 33.08 -23.02 -15.18
CA THR A 147 32.13 -22.90 -16.30
C THR A 147 30.69 -23.00 -15.80
N LEU A 148 30.39 -23.93 -14.89
CA LEU A 148 29.07 -24.07 -14.29
C LEU A 148 28.67 -22.84 -13.49
N PHE A 149 29.62 -22.24 -12.75
CA PHE A 149 29.39 -20.98 -12.05
C PHE A 149 29.10 -19.83 -13.02
N ALA A 150 29.83 -19.73 -14.12
CA ALA A 150 29.59 -18.72 -15.16
C ALA A 150 28.21 -18.89 -15.82
N ILE A 151 27.82 -20.15 -16.12
CA ILE A 151 26.47 -20.47 -16.66
C ILE A 151 25.40 -20.06 -15.65
N TRP A 152 25.57 -20.40 -14.37
CA TRP A 152 24.63 -20.03 -13.32
C TRP A 152 24.47 -18.50 -13.23
N LEU A 153 25.58 -17.76 -13.19
CA LEU A 153 25.57 -16.30 -13.13
C LEU A 153 24.87 -15.70 -14.35
N PHE A 154 25.16 -16.21 -15.54
CA PHE A 154 24.51 -15.78 -16.77
C PHE A 154 22.99 -15.99 -16.71
N ILE A 155 22.52 -17.17 -16.28
CA ILE A 155 21.09 -17.46 -16.14
C ILE A 155 20.44 -16.53 -15.11
N VAL A 156 21.08 -16.27 -13.96
CA VAL A 156 20.57 -15.37 -12.92
C VAL A 156 20.43 -13.94 -13.45
N VAL A 157 21.43 -13.42 -14.16
CA VAL A 157 21.40 -12.08 -14.75
C VAL A 157 20.30 -12.00 -15.83
N LEU A 158 20.24 -12.97 -16.74
CA LEU A 158 19.24 -13.04 -17.80
C LEU A 158 17.82 -13.07 -17.21
N GLN A 159 17.58 -13.91 -16.20
CA GLN A 159 16.30 -13.97 -15.50
C GLN A 159 15.98 -12.68 -14.75
N GLY A 160 16.97 -11.98 -14.23
CA GLY A 160 16.80 -10.67 -13.61
C GLY A 160 16.19 -9.65 -14.60
N PHE A 161 16.74 -9.58 -15.81
CA PHE A 161 16.21 -8.71 -16.86
C PHE A 161 14.81 -9.11 -17.34
N ILE A 162 14.60 -10.39 -17.64
CA ILE A 162 13.29 -10.90 -18.09
C ILE A 162 12.25 -10.74 -16.98
N GLY A 163 12.62 -11.05 -15.74
CA GLY A 163 11.75 -10.97 -14.56
C GLY A 163 11.20 -9.58 -14.31
N LEU A 164 12.00 -8.53 -14.56
CA LEU A 164 11.55 -7.13 -14.40
C LEU A 164 10.40 -6.80 -15.35
N ASN A 165 10.49 -7.19 -16.62
CA ASN A 165 9.45 -6.95 -17.61
C ASN A 165 8.17 -7.73 -17.30
N VAL A 166 8.31 -8.99 -16.86
CA VAL A 166 7.17 -9.84 -16.47
C VAL A 166 6.49 -9.32 -15.22
N ALA A 167 7.26 -8.88 -14.21
CA ALA A 167 6.72 -8.29 -13.01
C ALA A 167 5.96 -6.99 -13.27
N GLU A 168 6.41 -6.16 -14.23
CA GLU A 168 5.70 -4.95 -14.62
C GLU A 168 4.34 -5.27 -15.27
N LYS A 169 4.31 -6.24 -16.17
CA LYS A 169 3.05 -6.71 -16.77
C LYS A 169 2.09 -7.27 -15.72
N ALA A 170 2.59 -8.13 -14.82
CA ALA A 170 1.79 -8.69 -13.74
C ALA A 170 1.18 -7.62 -12.82
N THR A 171 1.92 -6.54 -12.53
CA THR A 171 1.39 -5.42 -11.73
C THR A 171 0.26 -4.68 -12.45
N LYS A 172 0.37 -4.49 -13.77
CA LYS A 172 -0.69 -3.86 -14.58
C LYS A 172 -1.96 -4.72 -14.61
N GLU A 173 -1.82 -6.01 -14.88
CA GLU A 173 -2.96 -6.95 -14.91
C GLU A 173 -3.63 -7.06 -13.54
N ASN A 174 -2.87 -7.13 -12.44
CA ASN A 174 -3.41 -7.11 -11.09
C ASN A 174 -4.21 -5.83 -10.80
N LYS A 175 -3.74 -4.68 -11.29
CA LYS A 175 -4.46 -3.41 -11.11
C LYS A 175 -5.81 -3.43 -11.85
N VAL A 176 -5.82 -3.88 -13.10
CA VAL A 176 -7.05 -4.00 -13.92
C VAL A 176 -8.02 -4.96 -13.24
N PHE A 177 -7.57 -6.16 -12.87
CA PHE A 177 -8.40 -7.16 -12.19
C PHE A 177 -9.03 -6.61 -10.90
N ARG A 178 -8.29 -5.84 -10.10
CA ARG A 178 -8.83 -5.25 -8.87
C ARG A 178 -9.85 -4.17 -9.15
N GLN A 179 -9.65 -3.34 -10.17
CA GLN A 179 -10.64 -2.36 -10.58
C GLN A 179 -11.92 -3.04 -11.05
N GLU A 180 -11.82 -4.02 -11.96
CA GLU A 180 -12.94 -4.83 -12.41
C GLU A 180 -13.67 -5.52 -11.24
N SER A 181 -12.90 -6.07 -10.27
CA SER A 181 -13.47 -6.72 -9.09
C SER A 181 -14.17 -5.73 -8.15
N ALA A 182 -13.61 -4.54 -7.96
CA ALA A 182 -14.23 -3.50 -7.14
C ALA A 182 -15.52 -2.99 -7.78
N ASP A 183 -15.51 -2.76 -9.09
CA ASP A 183 -16.68 -2.35 -9.85
C ASP A 183 -17.77 -3.43 -9.80
N PHE A 184 -17.40 -4.69 -10.01
CA PHE A 184 -18.32 -5.82 -9.90
C PHE A 184 -18.96 -5.93 -8.50
N LEU A 185 -18.18 -5.75 -7.43
CA LEU A 185 -18.69 -5.79 -6.06
C LEU A 185 -19.60 -4.59 -5.74
N ASN A 186 -19.30 -3.41 -6.28
CA ASN A 186 -20.13 -2.22 -6.11
C ASN A 186 -21.53 -2.39 -6.74
N PHE A 187 -21.64 -3.21 -7.80
CA PHE A 187 -22.90 -3.51 -8.47
C PHE A 187 -23.55 -4.82 -8.02
N SER A 188 -23.25 -5.30 -6.81
CA SER A 188 -23.76 -6.57 -6.27
C SER A 188 -25.29 -6.70 -6.33
N ALA A 189 -26.02 -5.60 -6.14
CA ALA A 189 -27.48 -5.56 -6.26
C ALA A 189 -28.01 -5.93 -7.66
N LEU A 190 -27.17 -5.82 -8.69
CA LEU A 190 -27.54 -6.10 -10.08
C LEU A 190 -27.06 -7.47 -10.59
N TRP A 191 -26.40 -8.28 -9.73
CA TRP A 191 -25.86 -9.58 -10.16
C TRP A 191 -26.91 -10.55 -10.70
N HIS A 192 -28.14 -10.49 -10.17
CA HIS A 192 -29.26 -11.31 -10.67
C HIS A 192 -29.69 -10.93 -12.09
N LEU A 193 -29.52 -9.67 -12.49
CA LEU A 193 -29.80 -9.21 -13.86
C LEU A 193 -28.74 -9.68 -14.84
N ASN A 194 -27.51 -9.88 -14.40
CA ASN A 194 -26.42 -10.36 -15.24
C ASN A 194 -26.58 -11.83 -15.66
N LYS A 195 -27.23 -12.67 -14.83
CA LYS A 195 -27.49 -14.07 -15.18
C LYS A 195 -28.39 -14.26 -16.40
N THR A 196 -29.28 -13.31 -16.64
CA THR A 196 -30.21 -13.38 -17.78
C THR A 196 -29.65 -12.84 -19.09
N MET A 197 -28.50 -12.15 -19.04
CA MET A 197 -27.87 -11.54 -20.22
C MET A 197 -26.71 -12.39 -20.81
N THR A 198 -26.22 -13.41 -20.11
CA THR A 198 -25.14 -14.27 -20.58
C THR A 198 -25.50 -15.20 -21.74
N ASP A 199 -26.80 -15.35 -22.05
CA ASP A 199 -27.28 -16.22 -23.12
C ASP A 199 -27.49 -15.51 -24.48
N LYS A 200 -27.13 -14.22 -24.60
CA LYS A 200 -27.19 -13.50 -25.89
C LYS A 200 -25.79 -13.16 -26.40
N PRO A 201 -25.51 -13.37 -27.70
CA PRO A 201 -24.23 -12.97 -28.29
C PRO A 201 -24.04 -11.46 -28.20
N GLN A 202 -22.85 -11.04 -27.79
CA GLN A 202 -22.44 -9.64 -27.63
C GLN A 202 -22.50 -8.91 -28.97
N GLU A 203 -23.37 -7.92 -29.10
CA GLU A 203 -23.21 -6.87 -30.09
C GLU A 203 -22.17 -5.85 -29.63
N GLU A 204 -21.25 -5.53 -30.51
CA GLU A 204 -20.15 -4.57 -30.27
C GLU A 204 -20.71 -3.18 -29.99
N GLY A 205 -20.44 -2.63 -28.82
CA GLY A 205 -20.65 -1.20 -28.54
C GLY A 205 -21.24 -0.78 -27.19
N GLY A 206 -21.70 -1.70 -26.35
CA GLY A 206 -22.22 -1.35 -25.01
C GLY A 206 -21.14 -1.55 -23.94
N HIS A 207 -20.98 -0.60 -23.03
CA HIS A 207 -20.23 -0.80 -21.78
C HIS A 207 -20.92 -1.90 -20.95
N VAL A 208 -20.51 -3.15 -21.19
CA VAL A 208 -21.10 -4.31 -20.51
C VAL A 208 -20.39 -4.49 -19.16
N ILE A 209 -21.07 -4.11 -18.09
CA ILE A 209 -20.70 -4.44 -16.69
C ILE A 209 -20.86 -5.97 -16.44
N ASN A 210 -20.66 -6.83 -17.43
CA ASN A 210 -21.33 -8.12 -17.45
C ASN A 210 -20.45 -9.34 -17.41
N SER A 211 -19.14 -9.21 -17.19
CA SER A 211 -18.32 -10.40 -16.97
C SER A 211 -17.81 -10.43 -15.55
N VAL A 212 -18.06 -11.55 -14.87
CA VAL A 212 -17.36 -11.86 -13.61
C VAL A 212 -15.86 -11.66 -13.84
N PRO A 213 -15.17 -10.84 -13.02
CA PRO A 213 -13.77 -10.58 -13.22
C PRO A 213 -12.99 -11.87 -13.27
N SER A 214 -12.35 -12.18 -14.41
CA SER A 214 -11.61 -13.42 -14.57
C SER A 214 -10.20 -13.28 -13.98
N ALA A 215 -9.89 -14.10 -12.98
CA ALA A 215 -8.55 -14.20 -12.42
C ALA A 215 -7.56 -14.90 -13.37
N ASP A 216 -7.99 -15.44 -14.52
CA ASP A 216 -7.17 -16.22 -15.44
C ASP A 216 -5.94 -15.47 -15.95
N ARG A 217 -6.08 -14.16 -16.25
CA ARG A 217 -4.95 -13.34 -16.70
C ARG A 217 -3.90 -13.20 -15.59
N VAL A 218 -4.34 -12.95 -14.36
CA VAL A 218 -3.47 -12.81 -13.18
C VAL A 218 -2.79 -14.16 -12.90
N TRP A 219 -3.56 -15.25 -12.92
CA TRP A 219 -3.06 -16.58 -12.69
C TRP A 219 -2.04 -17.01 -13.76
N ARG A 220 -2.32 -16.78 -15.05
CA ARG A 220 -1.39 -17.05 -16.16
C ARG A 220 -0.08 -16.27 -16.00
N GLN A 221 -0.13 -15.02 -15.55
CA GLN A 221 1.09 -14.23 -15.31
C GLN A 221 1.92 -14.78 -14.14
N GLN A 222 1.28 -15.21 -13.06
CA GLN A 222 1.95 -15.81 -11.91
C GLN A 222 2.56 -17.17 -12.25
N THR A 223 1.84 -18.03 -12.99
CA THR A 223 2.36 -19.32 -13.46
C THR A 223 3.51 -19.14 -14.43
N THR A 224 3.42 -18.18 -15.36
CA THR A 224 4.52 -17.86 -16.29
C THR A 224 5.81 -17.47 -15.57
N GLN A 225 5.73 -16.76 -14.43
CA GLN A 225 6.92 -16.44 -13.65
C GLN A 225 7.53 -17.69 -13.00
N LYS A 226 6.70 -18.54 -12.41
CA LYS A 226 7.14 -19.82 -11.81
C LYS A 226 7.74 -20.75 -12.86
N ASP A 227 7.08 -20.88 -14.00
CA ASP A 227 7.53 -21.73 -15.12
C ASP A 227 8.89 -21.29 -15.66
N LYS A 228 9.15 -19.98 -15.78
CA LYS A 228 10.45 -19.47 -16.21
C LYS A 228 11.56 -19.80 -15.22
N ALA A 229 11.30 -19.66 -13.91
CA ALA A 229 12.25 -20.04 -12.88
C ALA A 229 12.51 -21.56 -12.90
N GLN A 230 11.47 -22.35 -13.08
CA GLN A 230 11.56 -23.82 -13.16
C GLN A 230 12.34 -24.28 -14.41
N ARG A 231 12.05 -23.70 -15.58
CA ARG A 231 12.82 -23.99 -16.82
C ARG A 231 14.29 -23.66 -16.68
N ALA A 232 14.62 -22.53 -16.02
CA ALA A 232 16.02 -22.19 -15.76
C ALA A 232 16.70 -23.21 -14.84
N SER A 233 15.99 -23.71 -13.83
CA SER A 233 16.48 -24.79 -12.98
C SER A 233 16.75 -26.06 -13.80
N TRP A 234 15.86 -26.44 -14.71
CA TRP A 234 16.07 -27.61 -15.59
C TRP A 234 17.27 -27.45 -16.53
N TRP A 235 17.43 -26.28 -17.16
CA TRP A 235 18.60 -26.00 -17.99
C TRP A 235 19.90 -26.08 -17.19
N PHE A 236 19.90 -25.56 -15.97
CA PHE A 236 21.04 -25.64 -15.10
C PHE A 236 21.34 -27.07 -14.63
N GLN A 237 20.31 -27.87 -14.32
CA GLN A 237 20.45 -29.30 -14.03
C GLN A 237 21.04 -30.08 -15.22
N GLY A 238 20.57 -29.80 -16.41
CA GLY A 238 21.10 -30.41 -17.63
C GLY A 238 22.59 -30.09 -17.86
N ALA A 239 22.96 -28.79 -17.64
CA ALA A 239 24.36 -28.37 -17.75
C ALA A 239 25.26 -29.03 -16.68
N ALA A 240 24.78 -29.14 -15.44
CA ALA A 240 25.49 -29.79 -14.36
C ALA A 240 25.68 -31.31 -14.64
N PHE A 241 24.61 -31.98 -15.07
CA PHE A 241 24.67 -33.41 -15.46
C PHE A 241 25.65 -33.62 -16.60
N PHE A 242 25.60 -32.80 -17.64
CA PHE A 242 26.53 -32.89 -18.78
C PHE A 242 27.99 -32.66 -18.32
N ALA A 243 28.23 -31.71 -17.41
CA ALA A 243 29.55 -31.50 -16.83
C ALA A 243 30.05 -32.73 -16.05
N VAL A 244 29.18 -33.41 -15.28
CA VAL A 244 29.52 -34.66 -14.58
C VAL A 244 29.92 -35.76 -15.60
N VAL A 245 29.15 -35.97 -16.68
CA VAL A 245 29.46 -36.95 -17.69
C VAL A 245 30.81 -36.67 -18.34
N LEU A 246 31.12 -35.42 -18.67
CA LEU A 246 32.41 -35.04 -19.26
C LEU A 246 33.58 -35.27 -18.30
N VAL A 247 33.43 -34.97 -17.02
CA VAL A 247 34.47 -35.21 -15.99
C VAL A 247 34.68 -36.72 -15.85
N MET A 248 33.62 -37.51 -15.79
CA MET A 248 33.70 -38.97 -15.61
C MET A 248 34.21 -39.71 -16.86
N SER A 249 33.98 -39.15 -18.06
CA SER A 249 34.49 -39.73 -19.31
C SER A 249 36.02 -39.59 -19.51
N GLY A 250 36.72 -38.90 -18.59
CA GLY A 250 38.14 -38.64 -18.69
C GLY A 250 38.56 -37.64 -19.78
N ALA A 251 37.60 -36.91 -20.35
CA ALA A 251 37.84 -35.98 -21.46
C ALA A 251 38.78 -34.81 -21.11
N VAL A 252 39.12 -34.62 -19.82
CA VAL A 252 39.85 -33.42 -19.35
C VAL A 252 41.27 -33.70 -18.83
N SER A 253 41.56 -34.87 -18.36
CA SER A 253 42.93 -35.35 -18.07
C SER A 253 42.90 -36.81 -17.69
N PRO A 254 43.72 -37.68 -18.25
CA PRO A 254 43.93 -39.01 -17.69
C PRO A 254 44.47 -38.81 -16.28
N ILE A 255 43.78 -39.34 -15.28
CA ILE A 255 44.25 -39.36 -13.89
C ILE A 255 45.42 -40.34 -13.84
N SER A 256 46.61 -39.83 -14.14
CA SER A 256 47.82 -40.67 -14.25
C SER A 256 48.43 -40.97 -12.89
N ASP A 257 48.08 -40.24 -11.81
CA ASP A 257 48.64 -40.45 -10.49
C ASP A 257 47.59 -40.91 -9.47
N PHE A 258 47.82 -42.14 -8.98
CA PHE A 258 47.00 -42.79 -7.95
C PHE A 258 46.81 -41.99 -6.65
N SER A 259 47.71 -41.07 -6.36
CA SER A 259 47.68 -40.21 -5.15
C SER A 259 46.50 -39.22 -5.12
N TYR A 260 45.90 -38.88 -6.26
CA TYR A 260 44.77 -37.94 -6.36
C TYR A 260 43.40 -38.60 -6.41
N MET A 261 43.31 -39.93 -6.48
CA MET A 261 42.03 -40.67 -6.68
C MET A 261 40.93 -40.33 -5.67
N PRO A 262 41.18 -40.22 -4.35
CA PRO A 262 40.10 -39.88 -3.41
C PRO A 262 39.51 -38.47 -3.59
N ILE A 263 40.35 -37.54 -4.08
CA ILE A 263 39.93 -36.14 -4.28
C ILE A 263 39.22 -35.97 -5.63
N ALA A 264 39.48 -36.83 -6.60
CA ALA A 264 38.87 -36.76 -7.93
C ALA A 264 37.37 -36.90 -7.91
N ILE A 265 36.78 -37.61 -6.94
CA ILE A 265 35.33 -37.79 -6.78
C ILE A 265 34.62 -36.55 -6.22
N VAL A 266 35.33 -35.64 -5.57
CA VAL A 266 34.76 -34.47 -4.90
C VAL A 266 34.09 -33.53 -5.92
N VAL A 267 34.76 -33.23 -7.05
CA VAL A 267 34.24 -32.31 -8.06
C VAL A 267 32.95 -32.85 -8.73
N PRO A 268 32.91 -34.10 -9.23
CA PRO A 268 31.67 -34.70 -9.73
C PRO A 268 30.51 -34.65 -8.72
N MET A 269 30.75 -34.96 -7.48
CA MET A 269 29.75 -34.91 -6.42
C MET A 269 29.23 -33.47 -6.15
N ILE A 270 30.10 -32.46 -6.18
CA ILE A 270 29.71 -31.06 -6.08
C ILE A 270 28.86 -30.67 -7.31
N LEU A 271 29.28 -31.03 -8.52
CA LEU A 271 28.55 -30.73 -9.75
C LEU A 271 27.17 -31.38 -9.74
N MET A 272 27.05 -32.61 -9.25
CA MET A 272 25.78 -33.33 -9.14
C MET A 272 24.83 -32.69 -8.12
N ALA A 273 25.36 -32.18 -7.01
CA ALA A 273 24.57 -31.53 -5.97
C ALA A 273 24.27 -30.04 -6.25
N ALA A 274 25.03 -29.40 -7.15
CA ALA A 274 24.90 -27.97 -7.44
C ALA A 274 23.48 -27.53 -7.83
N PRO A 275 22.68 -28.29 -8.61
CA PRO A 275 21.29 -27.89 -8.93
C PRO A 275 20.39 -27.74 -7.73
N ASP A 276 20.54 -28.54 -6.69
CA ASP A 276 19.66 -28.53 -5.52
C ASP A 276 19.80 -27.24 -4.72
N TRP A 277 21.01 -26.80 -4.45
CA TRP A 277 21.25 -25.60 -3.67
C TRP A 277 21.31 -24.32 -4.51
N ALA A 278 21.75 -24.40 -5.77
CA ALA A 278 21.83 -23.26 -6.67
C ALA A 278 20.48 -22.93 -7.33
N GLY A 279 19.60 -23.93 -7.51
CA GLY A 279 18.26 -23.75 -8.09
C GLY A 279 17.38 -22.79 -7.29
N ALA A 280 17.52 -22.71 -5.99
CA ALA A 280 16.82 -21.77 -5.14
C ALA A 280 17.04 -20.30 -5.53
N ALA A 281 18.18 -19.96 -6.14
CA ALA A 281 18.46 -18.59 -6.61
C ALA A 281 17.50 -18.14 -7.71
N PHE A 282 17.05 -19.04 -8.59
CA PHE A 282 16.16 -18.69 -9.69
C PHE A 282 14.78 -18.23 -9.20
N HIS A 283 14.31 -18.78 -8.09
CA HIS A 283 13.11 -18.29 -7.42
C HIS A 283 13.36 -16.95 -6.69
N SER A 284 14.54 -16.78 -6.12
CA SER A 284 14.90 -15.53 -5.42
C SER A 284 14.99 -14.32 -6.36
N ILE A 285 15.39 -14.52 -7.62
CA ILE A 285 15.46 -13.44 -8.60
C ILE A 285 14.06 -12.91 -9.00
N THR A 286 13.04 -13.77 -8.95
CA THR A 286 11.65 -13.32 -9.18
C THR A 286 11.19 -12.41 -8.04
N LYS A 287 11.61 -12.70 -6.80
CA LYS A 287 11.35 -11.83 -5.62
C LYS A 287 12.08 -10.50 -5.71
N PHE A 288 13.29 -10.47 -6.27
CA PHE A 288 13.98 -9.21 -6.58
C PHE A 288 13.19 -8.33 -7.56
N ALA A 289 12.64 -8.92 -8.62
CA ALA A 289 11.83 -8.20 -9.59
C ALA A 289 10.55 -7.62 -8.95
N GLN A 290 9.84 -8.39 -8.11
CA GLN A 290 8.69 -7.93 -7.33
C GLN A 290 9.08 -6.79 -6.38
N HIS A 291 10.17 -6.94 -5.63
CA HIS A 291 10.70 -5.90 -4.74
C HIS A 291 10.95 -4.57 -5.47
N LYS A 292 11.56 -4.61 -6.67
CA LYS A 292 11.83 -3.41 -7.46
C LYS A 292 10.54 -2.72 -7.92
N GLN A 293 9.50 -3.49 -8.29
CA GLN A 293 8.19 -2.95 -8.66
C GLN A 293 7.48 -2.32 -7.46
N SER A 294 7.49 -2.97 -6.30
CA SER A 294 6.90 -2.43 -5.07
C SER A 294 7.61 -1.16 -4.59
N ALA A 295 8.95 -1.10 -4.74
CA ALA A 295 9.71 0.12 -4.48
C ALA A 295 9.32 1.28 -5.43
N LYS A 296 9.07 0.97 -6.73
CA LYS A 296 8.60 1.94 -7.73
C LYS A 296 7.16 2.40 -7.42
N ALA A 297 6.29 1.47 -7.00
CA ALA A 297 4.92 1.76 -6.62
C ALA A 297 4.84 2.69 -5.41
N LEU A 298 5.59 2.41 -4.34
CA LEU A 298 5.64 3.27 -3.15
C LEU A 298 6.25 4.66 -3.43
N LYS A 299 7.22 4.77 -4.36
CA LYS A 299 7.70 6.09 -4.81
C LYS A 299 6.65 6.88 -5.57
N LYS A 300 5.72 6.19 -6.25
CA LYS A 300 4.60 6.82 -6.96
C LYS A 300 3.45 7.21 -6.04
N LEU A 301 3.47 6.81 -4.79
CA LEU A 301 2.57 7.32 -3.76
C LEU A 301 2.87 8.83 -3.64
N LYS A 302 2.32 9.61 -4.58
CA LYS A 302 2.36 11.06 -4.53
C LYS A 302 1.49 11.48 -3.36
N THR A 303 2.11 11.68 -2.24
CA THR A 303 1.52 12.40 -1.14
C THR A 303 1.57 13.87 -1.52
N SER A 304 0.45 14.43 -1.95
CA SER A 304 0.31 15.88 -1.97
C SER A 304 0.16 16.29 -0.52
N PRO A 305 1.17 16.92 0.10
CA PRO A 305 1.05 17.30 1.50
C PRO A 305 -0.15 18.23 1.65
N ILE A 306 -1.03 17.89 2.58
CA ILE A 306 -2.09 18.80 2.98
C ILE A 306 -1.40 19.94 3.70
N LYS A 307 -1.47 21.13 3.12
CA LYS A 307 -0.97 22.32 3.77
C LYS A 307 -1.96 22.70 4.87
N VAL A 308 -1.58 22.49 6.12
CA VAL A 308 -2.36 22.92 7.27
C VAL A 308 -1.89 24.33 7.64
N LEU A 309 -2.80 25.27 7.59
CA LEU A 309 -2.57 26.65 7.98
C LEU A 309 -2.85 26.80 9.48
N GLU A 310 -2.18 27.76 10.11
CA GLU A 310 -2.43 28.11 11.51
C GLU A 310 -3.87 28.60 11.70
N ARG A 311 -4.30 28.78 12.95
CA ARG A 311 -5.59 29.37 13.28
C ARG A 311 -5.69 30.75 12.66
N THR A 312 -6.76 30.96 11.91
CA THR A 312 -7.07 32.26 11.32
C THR A 312 -8.33 32.79 12.00
N GLU A 313 -8.19 33.84 12.74
CA GLU A 313 -9.32 34.53 13.37
C GLU A 313 -10.04 35.33 12.27
N LEU A 314 -11.36 35.32 12.32
CA LEU A 314 -12.23 36.07 11.43
C LEU A 314 -12.99 37.10 12.29
N HIS A 315 -12.65 38.38 12.13
CA HIS A 315 -13.25 39.48 12.91
C HIS A 315 -14.25 40.31 12.12
N HIS A 316 -14.00 40.50 10.82
CA HIS A 316 -14.80 41.38 9.98
C HIS A 316 -15.43 40.61 8.79
N SER A 317 -14.63 40.06 7.89
CA SER A 317 -15.17 39.46 6.68
C SER A 317 -14.25 38.44 6.05
N LEU A 318 -14.87 37.48 5.34
CA LEU A 318 -14.24 36.55 4.42
C LEU A 318 -14.62 36.96 2.99
N THR A 319 -13.62 37.37 2.20
CA THR A 319 -13.82 37.82 0.81
C THR A 319 -13.25 36.84 -0.19
N LEU A 320 -14.04 36.53 -1.21
CA LEU A 320 -13.66 35.70 -2.37
C LEU A 320 -13.67 36.59 -3.61
N SER A 321 -12.59 36.62 -4.39
CA SER A 321 -12.48 37.37 -5.64
C SER A 321 -12.00 36.47 -6.76
N ASP A 322 -12.76 36.38 -7.84
CA ASP A 322 -12.54 35.49 -8.99
C ASP A 322 -12.24 34.05 -8.56
N TYR A 323 -12.94 33.61 -7.51
CA TYR A 323 -12.66 32.40 -6.80
C TYR A 323 -13.37 31.19 -7.44
N THR A 324 -12.61 30.12 -7.72
CA THR A 324 -13.18 28.86 -8.21
C THR A 324 -12.36 27.66 -7.74
N ALA A 325 -12.99 26.49 -7.69
CA ALA A 325 -12.33 25.24 -7.35
C ALA A 325 -11.59 24.66 -8.56
N LYS A 326 -10.31 24.39 -8.40
CA LYS A 326 -9.46 23.87 -9.49
C LYS A 326 -9.93 22.47 -9.94
N ASN A 327 -10.06 22.28 -11.27
CA ASN A 327 -10.49 21.03 -11.90
C ASN A 327 -11.93 20.60 -11.50
N ARG A 328 -12.80 21.57 -11.16
CA ARG A 328 -14.21 21.34 -10.88
C ARG A 328 -15.05 22.32 -11.71
N ARG A 329 -16.30 21.93 -11.99
CA ARG A 329 -17.26 22.84 -12.62
C ARG A 329 -17.83 23.74 -11.52
N LEU A 330 -17.29 24.94 -11.39
CA LEU A 330 -17.74 25.98 -10.47
C LEU A 330 -17.60 27.31 -11.21
N PRO A 331 -18.62 28.18 -11.24
CA PRO A 331 -18.52 29.54 -11.77
C PRO A 331 -17.52 30.34 -10.94
N LEU A 332 -17.03 31.47 -11.49
CA LEU A 332 -16.25 32.43 -10.73
C LEU A 332 -17.13 33.08 -9.65
N VAL A 333 -16.66 33.01 -8.42
CA VAL A 333 -17.38 33.54 -7.25
C VAL A 333 -16.72 34.82 -6.78
N ASN A 334 -17.49 35.89 -6.72
CA ASN A 334 -17.13 37.17 -6.11
C ASN A 334 -18.15 37.42 -4.99
N ALA A 335 -17.72 37.27 -3.74
CA ALA A 335 -18.61 37.39 -2.58
C ALA A 335 -17.84 37.81 -1.32
N THR A 336 -18.49 38.57 -0.45
CA THR A 336 -17.96 38.95 0.87
C THR A 336 -18.92 38.45 1.94
N PHE A 337 -18.45 37.57 2.81
CA PHE A 337 -19.20 36.97 3.90
C PHE A 337 -18.91 37.69 5.21
N PRO A 338 -19.91 37.94 6.07
CA PRO A 338 -19.68 38.56 7.38
C PRO A 338 -18.91 37.63 8.34
N ALA A 339 -18.37 38.14 9.44
CA ALA A 339 -17.65 37.32 10.42
C ALA A 339 -18.55 36.38 11.23
N THR A 340 -19.85 36.68 11.30
CA THR A 340 -20.87 35.90 12.02
C THR A 340 -22.16 35.83 11.23
N GLY A 341 -23.02 34.88 11.58
CA GLY A 341 -24.31 34.67 10.90
C GLY A 341 -24.32 33.47 10.00
N ILE A 342 -25.47 33.23 9.36
CA ILE A 342 -25.68 32.13 8.44
C ILE A 342 -25.77 32.65 7.01
N VAL A 343 -24.92 32.16 6.14
CA VAL A 343 -24.97 32.43 4.71
C VAL A 343 -25.43 31.15 4.00
N CYS A 344 -26.52 31.27 3.25
CA CYS A 344 -27.04 30.16 2.45
C CYS A 344 -26.42 30.18 1.04
N ILE A 345 -25.89 29.06 0.58
CA ILE A 345 -25.42 28.87 -0.79
C ILE A 345 -26.49 28.05 -1.51
N SER A 346 -27.22 28.69 -2.39
CA SER A 346 -28.34 28.11 -3.13
C SER A 346 -28.01 27.95 -4.61
N GLY A 347 -28.68 27.03 -5.30
CA GLY A 347 -28.54 26.79 -6.73
C GLY A 347 -28.94 25.36 -7.10
N PRO A 348 -29.07 25.04 -8.40
CA PRO A 348 -29.48 23.74 -8.88
C PRO A 348 -28.50 22.63 -8.48
N SER A 349 -28.93 21.36 -8.61
CA SER A 349 -28.00 20.23 -8.36
C SER A 349 -26.89 20.22 -9.41
N GLY A 350 -25.67 20.00 -8.97
CA GLY A 350 -24.50 19.98 -9.87
C GLY A 350 -23.85 21.34 -10.16
N CYS A 351 -24.42 22.48 -9.73
CA CYS A 351 -23.82 23.83 -9.96
C CYS A 351 -22.51 24.08 -9.19
N GLY A 352 -22.10 23.18 -8.29
CA GLY A 352 -20.78 23.26 -7.63
C GLY A 352 -20.82 23.73 -6.17
N LYS A 353 -21.97 23.75 -5.47
CA LYS A 353 -22.10 24.16 -4.04
C LYS A 353 -21.09 23.44 -3.14
N SER A 354 -21.10 22.10 -3.18
CA SER A 354 -20.16 21.29 -2.40
C SER A 354 -18.69 21.54 -2.79
N SER A 355 -18.43 21.79 -4.09
CA SER A 355 -17.10 22.14 -4.59
C SER A 355 -16.60 23.49 -4.05
N LEU A 356 -17.51 24.46 -3.94
CA LEU A 356 -17.22 25.75 -3.33
C LEU A 356 -16.88 25.58 -1.84
N LEU A 357 -17.74 24.90 -1.06
CA LEU A 357 -17.47 24.64 0.36
C LEU A 357 -16.15 23.91 0.57
N GLN A 358 -15.88 22.86 -0.21
CA GLN A 358 -14.63 22.10 -0.13
C GLN A 358 -13.38 22.94 -0.47
N SER A 359 -13.50 23.87 -1.42
CA SER A 359 -12.39 24.77 -1.77
C SER A 359 -12.16 25.83 -0.71
N ILE A 360 -13.21 26.42 -0.15
CA ILE A 360 -13.10 27.35 0.98
C ILE A 360 -12.46 26.65 2.19
N ALA A 361 -12.90 25.42 2.49
CA ALA A 361 -12.31 24.58 3.55
C ALA A 361 -10.83 24.20 3.30
N GLY A 362 -10.33 24.35 2.06
CA GLY A 362 -8.97 23.95 1.68
C GLY A 362 -8.83 22.45 1.39
N VAL A 363 -9.93 21.70 1.31
CA VAL A 363 -9.95 20.28 0.94
C VAL A 363 -9.66 20.11 -0.55
N VAL A 364 -10.17 21.00 -1.39
CA VAL A 364 -9.91 21.06 -2.84
C VAL A 364 -9.10 22.32 -3.15
N PRO A 365 -8.04 22.22 -4.00
CA PRO A 365 -7.30 23.40 -4.41
C PRO A 365 -8.20 24.42 -5.12
N SER A 366 -7.93 25.70 -4.92
CA SER A 366 -8.66 26.80 -5.53
C SER A 366 -7.77 27.64 -6.47
N THR A 367 -8.42 28.47 -7.26
CA THR A 367 -7.81 29.60 -7.99
C THR A 367 -8.59 30.86 -7.65
N GLY A 368 -7.99 32.02 -7.86
CA GLY A 368 -8.54 33.29 -7.41
C GLY A 368 -7.99 33.72 -6.04
N LEU A 369 -8.62 34.68 -5.41
CA LEU A 369 -8.21 35.24 -4.13
C LEU A 369 -9.19 34.83 -3.03
N LYS A 370 -8.65 34.44 -1.88
CA LYS A 370 -9.36 34.22 -0.63
C LYS A 370 -8.71 35.10 0.44
N GLU A 371 -9.46 36.04 0.99
CA GLU A 371 -8.98 37.00 1.97
C GLU A 371 -9.82 36.92 3.23
N VAL A 372 -9.17 37.00 4.38
CA VAL A 372 -9.80 37.13 5.68
C VAL A 372 -9.35 38.45 6.30
N ASP A 373 -10.31 39.30 6.60
CA ASP A 373 -10.07 40.65 7.12
C ASP A 373 -9.08 41.46 6.26
N GLY A 374 -9.18 41.33 4.93
CA GLY A 374 -8.29 41.98 3.96
C GLY A 374 -6.92 41.32 3.78
N MET A 375 -6.61 40.25 4.51
CA MET A 375 -5.36 39.50 4.36
C MET A 375 -5.54 38.26 3.50
N ARG A 376 -4.72 38.13 2.47
CA ARG A 376 -4.73 36.98 1.58
C ARG A 376 -4.31 35.69 2.30
N ILE A 377 -5.12 34.66 2.16
CA ILE A 377 -4.84 33.32 2.70
C ILE A 377 -4.48 32.35 1.58
N ALA A 378 -3.41 31.59 1.78
CA ALA A 378 -3.01 30.54 0.86
C ALA A 378 -3.99 29.35 0.90
N ASP A 379 -3.97 28.51 -0.17
CA ASP A 379 -4.69 27.24 -0.17
C ASP A 379 -4.19 26.31 0.92
N GLY A 380 -5.12 25.69 1.65
CA GLY A 380 -4.83 24.72 2.70
C GLY A 380 -5.96 24.64 3.72
N LEU A 381 -5.90 23.63 4.60
CA LEU A 381 -6.82 23.46 5.72
C LEU A 381 -6.50 24.47 6.82
N ILE A 382 -7.50 25.17 7.31
CA ILE A 382 -7.35 26.13 8.41
C ILE A 382 -7.76 25.43 9.71
N LYS A 383 -6.91 25.49 10.75
CA LYS A 383 -7.07 24.70 11.99
C LYS A 383 -8.38 24.94 12.73
N ASN A 384 -8.98 26.12 12.67
CA ASN A 384 -10.23 26.47 13.33
C ASN A 384 -11.44 26.58 12.39
N TRP A 385 -11.34 26.04 11.16
CA TRP A 385 -12.46 25.89 10.25
C TRP A 385 -12.86 24.42 10.16
N ARG A 386 -14.16 24.14 10.00
CA ARG A 386 -14.67 22.78 9.88
C ARG A 386 -15.60 22.65 8.69
N TYR A 387 -15.44 21.56 7.97
CA TYR A 387 -16.31 21.18 6.86
C TYR A 387 -17.08 19.90 7.25
N VAL A 388 -18.40 19.97 7.20
CA VAL A 388 -19.32 18.84 7.39
C VAL A 388 -19.76 18.38 6.03
N GLU A 389 -19.33 17.18 5.65
CA GLU A 389 -19.62 16.59 4.35
C GLU A 389 -21.08 16.15 4.26
N GLN A 390 -21.62 16.07 3.02
CA GLN A 390 -22.97 15.55 2.74
C GLN A 390 -23.13 14.10 3.24
N GLU A 391 -22.09 13.25 3.07
CA GLU A 391 -22.03 11.89 3.58
C GLU A 391 -20.92 11.76 4.65
N PRO A 392 -21.16 12.14 5.89
CA PRO A 392 -20.12 12.17 6.89
C PRO A 392 -19.73 10.77 7.37
N ILE A 393 -18.43 10.63 7.66
CA ILE A 393 -17.85 9.40 8.17
C ILE A 393 -18.16 9.24 9.67
N VAL A 394 -18.67 8.06 10.04
CA VAL A 394 -18.78 7.59 11.41
C VAL A 394 -17.62 6.65 11.70
N LEU A 395 -16.85 6.97 12.73
CA LEU A 395 -15.76 6.11 13.20
C LEU A 395 -16.33 4.91 13.96
N SER A 396 -15.76 3.74 13.72
CA SER A 396 -16.10 2.54 14.52
C SER A 396 -15.54 2.70 15.93
N GLY A 397 -16.37 3.08 16.87
CA GLY A 397 -15.96 3.44 18.24
C GLY A 397 -17.13 3.92 19.08
N SER A 398 -16.85 4.42 20.29
CA SER A 398 -17.87 5.00 21.16
C SER A 398 -18.43 6.32 20.58
N VAL A 399 -19.62 6.70 21.01
CA VAL A 399 -20.21 8.02 20.66
C VAL A 399 -19.29 9.14 21.10
N SER A 400 -18.72 9.06 22.31
CA SER A 400 -17.75 10.06 22.80
C SER A 400 -16.53 10.17 21.89
N SER A 401 -15.95 9.06 21.43
CA SER A 401 -14.81 9.09 20.51
C SER A 401 -15.17 9.61 19.11
N ASN A 402 -16.44 9.53 18.72
CA ASN A 402 -16.95 10.16 17.51
C ASN A 402 -17.14 11.67 17.66
N LEU A 403 -17.50 12.14 18.83
CA LEU A 403 -17.67 13.58 19.11
C LEU A 403 -16.33 14.29 19.33
N ASP A 404 -15.39 13.63 19.99
CA ASP A 404 -14.03 14.13 20.20
C ASP A 404 -12.95 13.18 19.64
N PRO A 405 -12.84 13.05 18.32
CA PRO A 405 -11.86 12.14 17.70
C PRO A 405 -10.41 12.60 17.89
N ALA A 406 -10.18 13.86 18.24
CA ALA A 406 -8.87 14.43 18.47
C ALA A 406 -8.40 14.34 19.93
N GLY A 407 -9.30 13.95 20.86
CA GLY A 407 -9.00 13.88 22.27
C GLY A 407 -8.74 15.25 22.89
N MET A 408 -9.53 16.26 22.50
CA MET A 408 -9.40 17.63 23.00
C MET A 408 -9.87 17.80 24.46
N GLY A 409 -10.48 16.75 25.03
CA GLY A 409 -10.97 16.76 26.40
C GLY A 409 -12.30 17.50 26.57
N ILE A 410 -13.19 17.40 25.58
CA ILE A 410 -14.52 18.03 25.63
C ILE A 410 -15.34 17.45 26.80
N PRO A 411 -15.96 18.28 27.65
CA PRO A 411 -16.77 17.82 28.78
C PRO A 411 -17.92 16.89 28.32
N LEU A 412 -18.17 15.83 29.08
CA LEU A 412 -19.22 14.85 28.75
C LEU A 412 -20.62 15.48 28.80
N ASP A 413 -20.82 16.45 29.68
CA ASP A 413 -22.08 17.18 29.80
C ASP A 413 -22.37 17.99 28.54
N ASP A 414 -21.36 18.66 27.96
CA ASP A 414 -21.53 19.42 26.72
C ASP A 414 -21.87 18.50 25.56
N MET A 415 -21.22 17.31 25.48
CA MET A 415 -21.56 16.29 24.48
C MET A 415 -23.01 15.82 24.63
N THR A 416 -23.44 15.49 25.85
CA THR A 416 -24.79 14.99 26.13
C THR A 416 -25.84 16.04 25.83
N ASN A 417 -25.62 17.29 26.25
CA ASN A 417 -26.53 18.41 26.03
C ASN A 417 -26.69 18.70 24.53
N LEU A 418 -25.60 18.71 23.78
CA LEU A 418 -25.68 18.96 22.33
C LEU A 418 -26.37 17.82 21.57
N LEU A 419 -26.14 16.57 21.97
CA LEU A 419 -26.85 15.42 21.39
C LEU A 419 -28.36 15.54 21.62
N ALA A 420 -28.79 15.92 22.82
CA ALA A 420 -30.22 16.12 23.13
C ALA A 420 -30.82 17.27 22.28
N GLN A 421 -30.11 18.40 22.16
CA GLN A 421 -30.56 19.51 21.32
C GLN A 421 -30.69 19.13 19.85
N LEU A 422 -29.89 18.21 19.33
CA LEU A 422 -29.95 17.71 17.97
C LEU A 422 -30.91 16.50 17.80
N GLY A 423 -31.62 16.08 18.86
CA GLY A 423 -32.54 14.93 18.80
C GLY A 423 -31.80 13.61 18.60
N LEU A 424 -30.65 13.45 19.26
CA LEU A 424 -29.81 12.26 19.22
C LEU A 424 -29.73 11.55 20.57
N GLU A 425 -30.75 11.69 21.44
CA GLU A 425 -30.83 11.05 22.76
C GLU A 425 -30.70 9.53 22.67
N ALA A 426 -31.13 8.94 21.55
CA ALA A 426 -31.00 7.51 21.28
C ALA A 426 -29.53 7.04 21.15
N LEU A 427 -28.56 7.94 21.09
CA LEU A 427 -27.12 7.63 21.10
C LEU A 427 -26.50 7.63 22.52
N LEU A 428 -27.30 7.84 23.54
CA LEU A 428 -26.85 7.72 24.92
C LEU A 428 -26.95 6.25 25.41
N PRO A 429 -26.03 5.82 26.28
CA PRO A 429 -24.92 6.55 26.87
C PRO A 429 -23.77 6.81 25.90
N LEU A 430 -22.92 7.79 26.19
CA LEU A 430 -21.78 8.19 25.34
C LEU A 430 -20.75 7.05 25.10
N SER A 431 -20.77 6.00 25.93
CA SER A 431 -20.00 4.77 25.77
C SER A 431 -20.56 3.83 24.69
N MET A 432 -21.78 4.08 24.18
CA MET A 432 -22.40 3.26 23.13
C MET A 432 -21.49 3.17 21.90
N TRP A 433 -21.27 1.95 21.41
CA TRP A 433 -20.45 1.70 20.23
C TRP A 433 -21.26 1.88 18.95
N VAL A 434 -20.75 2.69 18.03
CA VAL A 434 -21.38 2.97 16.72
C VAL A 434 -20.42 2.61 15.58
N GLY A 435 -20.96 2.45 14.37
CA GLY A 435 -20.20 2.08 13.19
C GLY A 435 -20.19 0.58 12.91
N LYS A 436 -19.16 0.08 12.22
CA LYS A 436 -19.15 -1.31 11.69
C LYS A 436 -19.31 -2.43 12.75
N ALA A 437 -18.86 -2.21 13.97
CA ALA A 437 -18.92 -3.19 15.05
C ALA A 437 -19.96 -2.85 16.13
N GLY A 438 -20.83 -1.86 15.87
CA GLY A 438 -21.84 -1.41 16.82
C GLY A 438 -23.14 -1.03 16.13
N ARG A 439 -23.90 -0.12 16.77
CA ARG A 439 -25.16 0.39 16.19
C ARG A 439 -24.89 1.10 14.85
N THR A 440 -25.60 0.71 13.82
CA THR A 440 -25.62 1.42 12.53
C THR A 440 -26.50 2.67 12.64
N LEU A 441 -25.98 3.80 12.17
CA LEU A 441 -26.69 5.08 12.19
C LEU A 441 -27.45 5.31 10.88
N SER A 442 -28.66 5.88 10.97
CA SER A 442 -29.38 6.39 9.80
C SER A 442 -28.63 7.54 9.14
N GLY A 443 -28.98 7.91 7.89
CA GLY A 443 -28.38 9.04 7.19
C GLY A 443 -28.50 10.35 7.98
N GLY A 444 -29.70 10.63 8.51
CA GLY A 444 -29.95 11.82 9.33
C GLY A 444 -29.20 11.81 10.67
N GLU A 445 -29.10 10.65 11.36
CA GLU A 445 -28.29 10.53 12.59
C GLU A 445 -26.79 10.78 12.30
N ARG A 446 -26.27 10.27 11.20
CA ARG A 446 -24.87 10.50 10.79
C ARG A 446 -24.57 11.98 10.56
N LYS A 447 -25.46 12.69 9.83
CA LYS A 447 -25.31 14.13 9.57
C LYS A 447 -25.34 14.96 10.86
N ARG A 448 -26.30 14.67 11.74
CA ARG A 448 -26.41 15.36 13.03
C ARG A 448 -25.24 15.08 13.98
N LEU A 449 -24.74 13.85 14.01
CA LEU A 449 -23.54 13.50 14.78
C LEU A 449 -22.28 14.22 14.26
N ALA A 450 -22.13 14.35 12.95
CA ALA A 450 -21.03 15.11 12.35
C ALA A 450 -21.14 16.61 12.60
N LEU A 451 -22.37 17.15 12.59
CA LEU A 451 -22.64 18.52 12.96
C LEU A 451 -22.29 18.77 14.44
N ALA A 452 -22.70 17.88 15.35
CA ALA A 452 -22.33 17.95 16.77
C ALA A 452 -20.80 17.97 16.95
N ARG A 453 -20.07 17.07 16.28
CA ARG A 453 -18.60 17.04 16.28
C ARG A 453 -17.99 18.36 15.84
N ALA A 454 -18.52 18.97 14.78
CA ALA A 454 -18.01 20.22 14.25
C ALA A 454 -18.27 21.40 15.20
N ILE A 455 -19.45 21.48 15.83
CA ILE A 455 -19.79 22.51 16.81
C ILE A 455 -18.93 22.37 18.06
N LEU A 456 -18.79 21.17 18.62
CA LEU A 456 -17.96 20.90 19.80
C LEU A 456 -16.47 21.22 19.59
N SER A 457 -16.01 21.27 18.35
CA SER A 457 -14.63 21.68 18.03
C SER A 457 -14.41 23.18 18.11
N HIS A 458 -15.42 23.99 18.49
CA HIS A 458 -15.38 25.44 18.57
C HIS A 458 -14.86 26.10 17.28
N ALA A 459 -15.35 25.62 16.12
CA ALA A 459 -14.92 26.11 14.81
C ALA A 459 -15.36 27.57 14.62
N LYS A 460 -14.44 28.46 14.21
CA LYS A 460 -14.77 29.86 13.91
C LYS A 460 -15.60 29.99 12.63
N VAL A 461 -15.30 29.15 11.65
CA VAL A 461 -16.08 29.03 10.40
C VAL A 461 -16.55 27.58 10.25
N LEU A 462 -17.86 27.42 10.10
CA LEU A 462 -18.52 26.13 9.89
C LEU A 462 -19.08 26.07 8.47
N LEU A 463 -18.64 25.09 7.70
CA LEU A 463 -19.03 24.83 6.32
C LEU A 463 -19.89 23.57 6.32
N VAL A 464 -21.17 23.65 5.98
CA VAL A 464 -22.10 22.52 6.12
C VAL A 464 -22.77 22.22 4.77
N ASP A 465 -22.65 20.99 4.33
CA ASP A 465 -23.18 20.54 3.04
C ASP A 465 -24.43 19.70 3.24
N GLU A 466 -25.57 20.18 2.74
CA GLU A 466 -26.93 19.59 2.79
C GLU A 466 -27.34 19.07 4.19
N PRO A 467 -27.35 19.93 5.24
CA PRO A 467 -27.64 19.50 6.60
C PRO A 467 -29.07 19.02 6.82
N PHE A 468 -30.03 19.47 5.99
CA PHE A 468 -31.46 19.25 6.18
C PHE A 468 -32.02 18.10 5.36
N GLU A 469 -31.26 17.58 4.39
CA GLU A 469 -31.68 16.51 3.50
C GLU A 469 -31.98 15.22 4.29
N GLY A 470 -33.16 14.66 4.07
CA GLY A 470 -33.61 13.42 4.71
C GLY A 470 -34.04 13.54 6.17
N LEU A 471 -34.24 14.76 6.68
CA LEU A 471 -34.76 15.02 8.02
C LEU A 471 -36.25 15.34 7.97
N ASP A 472 -37.00 14.88 8.97
CA ASP A 472 -38.38 15.33 9.24
C ASP A 472 -38.44 16.77 9.76
N VAL A 473 -39.60 17.41 9.65
CA VAL A 473 -39.76 18.84 9.99
C VAL A 473 -39.39 19.15 11.43
N THR A 474 -39.71 18.28 12.38
CA THR A 474 -39.39 18.46 13.80
C THR A 474 -37.89 18.44 14.06
N THR A 475 -37.21 17.51 13.43
CA THR A 475 -35.74 17.39 13.50
C THR A 475 -35.03 18.52 12.77
N GLN A 476 -35.56 18.96 11.61
CA GLN A 476 -35.05 20.16 10.91
C GLN A 476 -35.12 21.39 11.83
N HIS A 477 -36.21 21.58 12.55
CA HIS A 477 -36.37 22.70 13.48
C HIS A 477 -35.31 22.69 14.59
N LYS A 478 -35.08 21.52 15.21
CA LYS A 478 -34.02 21.36 16.21
C LYS A 478 -32.62 21.72 15.67
N VAL A 479 -32.31 21.27 14.44
CA VAL A 479 -31.03 21.61 13.78
C VAL A 479 -30.94 23.11 13.50
N CYS A 480 -32.01 23.75 13.03
CA CYS A 480 -32.04 25.19 12.80
C CYS A 480 -31.81 25.98 14.09
N GLU A 481 -32.43 25.61 15.20
CA GLU A 481 -32.22 26.25 16.50
C GLU A 481 -30.77 26.21 16.95
N VAL A 482 -30.12 25.04 16.82
CA VAL A 482 -28.70 24.86 17.16
C VAL A 482 -27.82 25.70 16.26
N LEU A 483 -28.05 25.70 14.94
CA LEU A 483 -27.28 26.51 13.99
C LEU A 483 -27.47 28.02 14.25
N ASN A 484 -28.71 28.49 14.47
CA ASN A 484 -29.01 29.89 14.75
C ASN A 484 -28.27 30.38 16.02
N ARG A 485 -28.24 29.54 17.06
CA ARG A 485 -27.54 29.87 18.32
C ARG A 485 -26.02 29.92 18.08
N TYR A 486 -25.47 28.97 17.32
CA TYR A 486 -24.03 28.92 17.03
C TYR A 486 -23.58 30.09 16.14
N ALA A 487 -24.42 30.51 15.20
CA ALA A 487 -24.19 31.62 14.27
C ALA A 487 -24.05 32.98 14.94
N ALA A 488 -24.53 33.16 16.18
CA ALA A 488 -24.42 34.44 16.90
C ALA A 488 -22.96 34.91 17.02
N ASN A 489 -22.00 33.98 17.16
CA ASN A 489 -20.58 34.28 17.34
C ASN A 489 -19.67 33.65 16.24
N HIS A 490 -20.24 32.95 15.29
CA HIS A 490 -19.51 32.16 14.29
C HIS A 490 -20.11 32.35 12.89
N LEU A 491 -19.30 32.25 11.86
CA LEU A 491 -19.77 32.21 10.48
C LEU A 491 -20.17 30.77 10.09
N ILE A 492 -21.36 30.61 9.58
CA ILE A 492 -21.84 29.33 9.03
C ILE A 492 -22.17 29.50 7.54
N LEU A 493 -21.50 28.74 6.67
CA LEU A 493 -21.85 28.64 5.26
C LEU A 493 -22.62 27.34 5.04
N VAL A 494 -23.88 27.43 4.66
CA VAL A 494 -24.76 26.27 4.43
C VAL A 494 -25.04 26.13 2.94
N ALA A 495 -24.62 25.03 2.34
CA ALA A 495 -25.09 24.65 1.01
C ALA A 495 -26.37 23.80 1.16
N SER A 496 -27.47 24.24 0.60
CA SER A 496 -28.72 23.48 0.64
C SER A 496 -29.61 23.78 -0.56
N HIS A 497 -30.37 22.76 -0.96
CA HIS A 497 -31.44 22.90 -1.96
C HIS A 497 -32.72 23.47 -1.36
N VAL A 498 -32.97 23.22 -0.08
CA VAL A 498 -34.14 23.66 0.66
C VAL A 498 -33.64 24.39 1.91
N THR A 499 -34.08 25.63 2.06
CA THR A 499 -33.79 26.42 3.26
C THR A 499 -35.06 26.42 4.14
N PRO A 500 -35.00 25.75 5.33
CA PRO A 500 -36.14 25.80 6.26
C PRO A 500 -36.42 27.23 6.72
N SER A 501 -37.70 27.59 6.87
CA SER A 501 -38.13 28.93 7.32
C SER A 501 -37.66 29.26 8.74
N ALA A 502 -37.34 28.27 9.55
CA ALA A 502 -36.79 28.43 10.89
C ALA A 502 -35.31 28.82 10.93
N LEU A 503 -34.60 28.80 9.79
CA LEU A 503 -33.19 29.15 9.70
C LEU A 503 -33.06 30.67 9.49
N ASN A 504 -32.33 31.33 10.40
CA ASN A 504 -32.10 32.79 10.33
C ASN A 504 -30.95 33.08 9.35
N VAL A 505 -31.24 33.13 8.06
CA VAL A 505 -30.27 33.41 7.02
C VAL A 505 -29.95 34.89 6.97
N SER A 506 -28.67 35.25 7.11
CA SER A 506 -28.19 36.65 7.04
C SER A 506 -28.07 37.14 5.59
N SER A 507 -27.69 36.24 4.67
CA SER A 507 -27.50 36.54 3.25
C SER A 507 -27.47 35.24 2.43
N THR A 508 -27.74 35.36 1.12
CA THR A 508 -27.78 34.21 0.20
C THR A 508 -26.88 34.43 -1.00
N LEU A 509 -26.03 33.43 -1.28
CA LEU A 509 -25.22 33.36 -2.49
C LEU A 509 -25.92 32.42 -3.49
N LEU A 510 -26.35 32.91 -4.63
CA LEU A 510 -26.93 32.14 -5.72
C LEU A 510 -25.83 31.71 -6.67
N LEU A 511 -25.69 30.39 -6.89
CA LEU A 511 -24.83 29.80 -7.90
C LEU A 511 -25.69 29.43 -9.11
N GLU A 512 -25.48 30.10 -10.22
CA GLU A 512 -26.11 29.77 -11.49
C GLU A 512 -25.35 28.63 -12.20
N GLU A 513 -26.08 27.89 -13.04
CA GLU A 513 -25.51 26.82 -13.84
C GLU A 513 -24.55 27.38 -14.89
N ALA A 514 -23.33 26.93 -14.90
CA ALA A 514 -22.36 27.28 -15.96
C ALA A 514 -22.85 26.67 -17.29
N ARG A 515 -23.56 27.46 -18.13
CA ARG A 515 -23.94 27.04 -19.49
C ARG A 515 -22.71 26.77 -20.32
N MET A 516 -22.69 25.64 -21.03
CA MET A 516 -21.53 25.25 -21.90
C MET A 516 -21.25 26.23 -23.05
N ASP A 517 -22.20 27.11 -23.37
CA ASP A 517 -22.12 27.97 -24.56
C ASP A 517 -21.29 29.24 -24.36
N ASN A 518 -20.81 29.54 -23.13
CA ASN A 518 -20.09 30.79 -22.85
C ASN A 518 -18.75 30.57 -22.17
N LEU A 519 -17.84 29.86 -22.82
CA LEU A 519 -16.43 29.76 -22.39
C LEU A 519 -15.65 31.12 -22.48
N CYS A 520 -16.29 32.19 -23.01
CA CYS A 520 -15.67 33.51 -23.22
C CYS A 520 -16.34 34.67 -22.48
N ALA A 521 -17.45 34.48 -21.78
CA ALA A 521 -18.09 35.54 -20.97
C ALA A 521 -18.11 35.13 -19.53
N GLY A 522 -17.33 35.80 -18.67
CA GLY A 522 -17.28 35.53 -17.23
C GLY A 522 -18.68 35.65 -16.60
N GLN A 523 -19.30 34.51 -16.27
CA GLN A 523 -20.53 34.49 -15.48
C GLN A 523 -20.14 34.59 -14.00
N HIS A 524 -20.67 35.61 -13.33
CA HIS A 524 -20.47 35.89 -11.93
C HIS A 524 -21.59 35.30 -11.10
N ALA A 525 -21.28 34.76 -9.91
CA ALA A 525 -22.31 34.41 -8.94
C ALA A 525 -22.98 35.67 -8.40
N ILE A 526 -24.30 35.64 -8.25
CA ILE A 526 -25.07 36.79 -7.76
C ILE A 526 -25.11 36.73 -6.23
N TRP A 527 -24.58 37.78 -5.61
CA TRP A 527 -24.67 38.00 -4.15
C TRP A 527 -25.93 38.82 -3.84
N LEU A 528 -26.80 38.29 -3.01
CA LEU A 528 -27.97 38.97 -2.48
C LEU A 528 -27.78 39.20 -0.98
N PRO A 529 -27.69 40.47 -0.51
CA PRO A 529 -27.52 40.80 0.87
C PRO A 529 -28.70 40.41 1.76
#